data_f318408d16abb441e170f408e4667dc7
#
_entry.id   f318408d16abb441e170f408e4667dc7
#
_cell.length_a   1.000
_cell.length_b   1.000
_cell.length_c   1.000
_cell.angle_alpha   90.00
_cell.angle_beta   90.00
_cell.angle_gamma   90.00
#
_symmetry.space_group_name_H-M   'P 1'
#
loop_
_entity.id
_entity.type
_entity.pdbx_description
1 polymer ?
#
loop_
_entity_poly.entity_id
_entity_poly.type
_entity_poly.pdbx_seq_one_letter_code
_entity_poly.pdbx_strand_id
1 'polypeptide(L)'
;MRCFRKIGSRVRGQGSRVFVLFLLLAPCYLPLASVVRAQESRPFLTDKDQFNYAMFLYKQGHYQIAAREFGRVIEYFPGSPVTPQAQYMIGDAYLNASLYKEAKNQFEQFMKNFPDNGFNAEASLKLDMVKAKLKEAELVFAPKLPTVKILPPSELLTPNSKRITPMRAVQIALFEGKDYKEVDNEIGRLKASGIDTIILRVFHNKDDRFYPFIKPRSRGAHPQDGSGVYFTTKESPVVEDILGPVLDMAHKKGLKVFAWMTTRYADYGLEDRKDLGCKAYDFNTKDIVPCKGLDLFNEDAVSHLERLFNDLALYPIDGILFQDDLVLKHHEGFGPYSQVLFEKDTGKRLVPGELYSDGVGGERNYLNPLYTPVFWKWAAWKNKRLLEVATRVRTAVKKNNPEVKFVINLMYESVSNPPYAMAWLSQSLDEAVKQGFDYYAIMAYHQQMQNELKKGPYEIQSLIQKMTKEAVMLVGDPQKIIMKFQIIDWNTSQPLPDQEVIGLLSKVKEVNNVSLAVVPYRENFPFEELGSQKKVTQLMR
;
A
#
# COMPACT_ATOMS: atom_id res chain seq x y z
N MET A 1 -57.09 15.00 15.01
CA MET A 1 -58.14 15.95 14.53
C MET A 1 -57.72 16.46 13.17
N ARG A 2 -58.46 16.04 12.13
CA ARG A 2 -59.13 16.82 11.05
C ARG A 2 -58.23 17.85 10.34
N CYS A 3 -58.16 17.99 9.02
CA CYS A 3 -59.09 17.67 7.91
C CYS A 3 -58.36 17.83 6.55
N PHE A 4 -58.70 16.96 5.64
CA PHE A 4 -58.89 17.03 4.21
C PHE A 4 -58.95 18.40 3.51
N ARG A 5 -58.39 18.53 2.27
CA ARG A 5 -59.22 18.60 1.04
C ARG A 5 -58.40 18.50 -0.26
N LYS A 6 -58.88 17.62 -1.14
CA LYS A 6 -58.59 17.53 -2.58
C LYS A 6 -59.21 18.74 -3.33
N ILE A 7 -58.55 19.18 -4.41
CA ILE A 7 -59.24 19.67 -5.61
C ILE A 7 -58.41 19.25 -6.84
N GLY A 8 -59.05 18.53 -7.74
CA GLY A 8 -58.50 18.20 -9.07
C GLY A 8 -59.09 19.15 -10.12
N SER A 9 -58.37 19.36 -11.20
CA SER A 9 -58.95 19.74 -12.49
C SER A 9 -58.10 19.19 -13.65
N ARG A 10 -58.80 18.48 -14.54
CA ARG A 10 -58.31 18.02 -15.83
C ARG A 10 -58.15 19.19 -16.80
N VAL A 11 -57.04 19.19 -17.57
CA VAL A 11 -57.08 19.76 -18.93
C VAL A 11 -56.30 18.83 -19.85
N ARG A 12 -56.93 18.42 -20.95
CA ARG A 12 -56.38 17.68 -22.10
C ARG A 12 -55.56 18.63 -22.97
N GLY A 13 -54.42 18.18 -23.47
CA GLY A 13 -53.68 18.79 -24.56
C GLY A 13 -52.68 17.83 -25.14
N GLN A 14 -52.91 17.39 -26.39
CA GLN A 14 -52.01 16.58 -27.19
C GLN A 14 -50.75 17.37 -27.53
N GLY A 15 -49.59 16.74 -27.42
CA GLY A 15 -48.31 17.27 -27.94
C GLY A 15 -47.19 16.27 -27.72
N SER A 16 -46.85 15.58 -28.79
CA SER A 16 -45.69 14.67 -28.85
C SER A 16 -44.43 15.40 -28.41
N ARG A 17 -43.86 15.00 -27.28
CA ARG A 17 -42.50 15.34 -26.91
C ARG A 17 -41.75 14.06 -26.56
N VAL A 18 -40.73 13.80 -27.37
CA VAL A 18 -39.71 12.80 -27.16
C VAL A 18 -39.05 13.10 -25.80
N PHE A 19 -39.36 12.31 -24.80
CA PHE A 19 -38.65 12.31 -23.53
C PHE A 19 -37.36 11.52 -23.73
N VAL A 20 -36.26 12.25 -23.96
CA VAL A 20 -34.93 11.70 -23.76
C VAL A 20 -34.76 11.48 -22.26
N LEU A 21 -34.89 10.23 -21.86
CA LEU A 21 -34.66 9.78 -20.50
C LEU A 21 -33.14 9.85 -20.23
N PHE A 22 -32.71 10.97 -19.65
CA PHE A 22 -31.38 11.01 -19.04
C PHE A 22 -31.41 10.06 -17.83
N LEU A 23 -30.96 8.82 -18.06
CA LEU A 23 -30.55 7.92 -17.01
C LEU A 23 -29.29 8.53 -16.36
N LEU A 24 -29.49 9.20 -15.24
CA LEU A 24 -28.43 9.55 -14.32
C LEU A 24 -27.78 8.24 -13.83
N LEU A 25 -26.71 7.85 -14.49
CA LEU A 25 -25.81 6.82 -14.03
C LEU A 25 -25.08 7.38 -12.78
N ALA A 26 -25.61 7.09 -11.62
CA ALA A 26 -24.91 7.37 -10.38
C ALA A 26 -23.66 6.46 -10.31
N PRO A 27 -22.50 7.01 -9.93
CA PRO A 27 -21.24 6.29 -10.02
C PRO A 27 -21.18 5.09 -9.09
N CYS A 28 -20.66 3.98 -9.61
CA CYS A 28 -20.29 2.80 -8.83
C CYS A 28 -19.10 3.12 -7.93
N TYR A 29 -19.36 3.31 -6.65
CA TYR A 29 -18.31 3.35 -5.66
C TYR A 29 -17.81 1.92 -5.42
N LEU A 30 -16.60 1.62 -5.88
CA LEU A 30 -15.80 0.53 -5.34
C LEU A 30 -15.60 0.78 -3.83
N PRO A 31 -15.48 -0.24 -2.97
CA PRO A 31 -15.27 -0.04 -1.53
C PRO A 31 -13.95 0.65 -1.17
N LEU A 32 -13.05 0.91 -2.13
CA LEU A 32 -12.00 1.93 -2.02
C LEU A 32 -12.57 3.30 -1.60
N ALA A 33 -13.82 3.60 -1.95
CA ALA A 33 -14.48 4.84 -1.57
C ALA A 33 -14.80 4.95 -0.08
N SER A 34 -14.88 3.87 0.68
CA SER A 34 -15.08 3.99 2.13
C SER A 34 -13.80 4.44 2.87
N VAL A 35 -12.63 4.19 2.29
CA VAL A 35 -11.36 4.80 2.72
C VAL A 35 -11.26 6.24 2.20
N VAL A 36 -11.80 6.50 1.00
CA VAL A 36 -11.74 7.82 0.33
C VAL A 36 -12.72 8.85 0.92
N ARG A 37 -13.88 8.46 1.46
CA ARG A 37 -14.82 9.41 2.07
C ARG A 37 -14.35 10.07 3.38
N ALA A 38 -13.33 9.52 4.04
CA ALA A 38 -12.68 10.16 5.18
C ALA A 38 -11.52 11.09 4.77
N GLN A 39 -11.36 11.36 3.49
CA GLN A 39 -10.16 11.95 2.89
C GLN A 39 -10.27 13.45 2.62
N GLU A 40 -11.15 14.16 3.30
CA GLU A 40 -11.05 15.61 3.34
C GLU A 40 -9.77 15.99 4.07
N SER A 41 -8.78 16.46 3.31
CA SER A 41 -7.49 17.03 3.76
C SER A 41 -6.77 16.20 4.84
N ARG A 42 -6.02 15.17 4.44
CA ARG A 42 -5.06 14.51 5.34
C ARG A 42 -3.98 15.54 5.71
N PRO A 43 -3.90 15.98 6.97
CA PRO A 43 -2.81 16.85 7.35
C PRO A 43 -1.51 16.07 7.24
N PHE A 44 -0.47 16.71 6.67
CA PHE A 44 0.89 16.20 6.82
C PHE A 44 1.19 16.09 8.32
N LEU A 45 1.95 15.07 8.69
CA LEU A 45 2.53 15.01 10.01
C LEU A 45 3.34 16.29 10.25
N THR A 46 3.39 16.73 11.51
CA THR A 46 4.18 17.90 11.89
C THR A 46 5.67 17.57 11.85
N ASP A 47 6.50 18.59 11.86
CA ASP A 47 7.95 18.46 12.03
C ASP A 47 8.33 17.63 13.28
N LYS A 48 7.58 17.83 14.37
CA LYS A 48 7.75 17.07 15.62
C LYS A 48 7.35 15.60 15.46
N ASP A 49 6.28 15.30 14.74
CA ASP A 49 5.88 13.90 14.49
C ASP A 49 6.91 13.18 13.64
N GLN A 50 7.41 13.83 12.57
CA GLN A 50 8.48 13.31 11.73
C GLN A 50 9.74 13.05 12.56
N PHE A 51 10.13 14.01 13.40
CA PHE A 51 11.28 13.88 14.28
C PHE A 51 11.09 12.77 15.32
N ASN A 52 9.93 12.70 15.97
CA ASN A 52 9.62 11.68 16.97
C ASN A 52 9.61 10.26 16.37
N TYR A 53 9.13 10.11 15.15
CA TYR A 53 9.21 8.85 14.42
C TYR A 53 10.67 8.45 14.13
N ALA A 54 11.49 9.39 13.67
CA ALA A 54 12.91 9.14 13.45
C ALA A 54 13.62 8.74 14.76
N MET A 55 13.31 9.44 15.86
CA MET A 55 13.81 9.10 17.20
C MET A 55 13.34 7.72 17.69
N PHE A 56 12.09 7.35 17.37
CA PHE A 56 11.59 6.00 17.67
C PHE A 56 12.44 4.94 16.94
N LEU A 57 12.67 5.09 15.65
CA LEU A 57 13.50 4.18 14.85
C LEU A 57 14.94 4.11 15.36
N TYR A 58 15.52 5.25 15.71
CA TYR A 58 16.84 5.34 16.30
C TYR A 58 16.95 4.51 17.61
N LYS A 59 15.97 4.66 18.51
CA LYS A 59 15.91 3.92 19.78
C LYS A 59 15.67 2.42 19.61
N GLN A 60 15.13 2.01 18.45
CA GLN A 60 14.99 0.59 18.08
C GLN A 60 16.26 0.01 17.43
N GLY A 61 17.30 0.82 17.23
CA GLY A 61 18.53 0.40 16.56
C GLY A 61 18.47 0.43 15.04
N HIS A 62 17.40 0.94 14.46
CA HIS A 62 17.23 1.08 13.00
C HIS A 62 17.93 2.34 12.48
N TYR A 63 19.23 2.47 12.74
CA TYR A 63 20.00 3.71 12.59
C TYR A 63 19.98 4.28 11.16
N GLN A 64 20.15 3.45 10.14
CA GLN A 64 20.17 3.93 8.75
C GLN A 64 18.79 4.47 8.32
N ILE A 65 17.72 3.78 8.74
CA ILE A 65 16.35 4.24 8.49
C ILE A 65 16.08 5.52 9.27
N ALA A 66 16.50 5.58 10.53
CA ALA A 66 16.37 6.78 11.36
C ALA A 66 17.10 7.98 10.73
N ALA A 67 18.32 7.80 10.22
CA ALA A 67 19.07 8.84 9.52
C ALA A 67 18.29 9.41 8.31
N ARG A 68 17.67 8.52 7.50
CA ARG A 68 16.81 8.93 6.40
C ARG A 68 15.60 9.71 6.88
N GLU A 69 14.93 9.27 7.95
CA GLU A 69 13.74 9.95 8.48
C GLU A 69 14.08 11.29 9.14
N PHE A 70 15.25 11.44 9.78
CA PHE A 70 15.78 12.75 10.20
C PHE A 70 16.06 13.65 8.99
N GLY A 71 16.58 13.11 7.88
CA GLY A 71 16.77 13.83 6.63
C GLY A 71 15.48 14.43 6.08
N ARG A 72 14.36 13.71 6.23
CA ARG A 72 13.03 14.21 5.85
C ARG A 72 12.54 15.38 6.71
N VAL A 73 12.96 15.48 7.98
CA VAL A 73 12.69 16.70 8.78
C VAL A 73 13.32 17.91 8.10
N ILE A 74 14.56 17.78 7.64
CA ILE A 74 15.28 18.88 6.98
C ILE A 74 14.66 19.21 5.62
N GLU A 75 14.31 18.18 4.84
CA GLU A 75 13.75 18.33 3.49
C GLU A 75 12.35 18.94 3.50
N TYR A 76 11.47 18.47 4.40
CA TYR A 76 10.05 18.86 4.40
C TYR A 76 9.73 20.02 5.32
N PHE A 77 10.58 20.26 6.33
CA PHE A 77 10.40 21.32 7.33
C PHE A 77 11.67 22.15 7.53
N PRO A 78 12.24 22.76 6.47
CA PRO A 78 13.56 23.38 6.53
C PRO A 78 13.68 24.53 7.55
N GLY A 79 12.56 25.18 7.91
CA GLY A 79 12.51 26.25 8.91
C GLY A 79 12.14 25.78 10.33
N SER A 80 12.06 24.47 10.57
CA SER A 80 11.64 23.95 11.87
C SER A 80 12.70 24.16 12.95
N PRO A 81 12.29 24.47 14.18
CA PRO A 81 13.19 24.53 15.35
C PRO A 81 13.92 23.22 15.63
N VAL A 82 13.40 22.07 15.19
CA VAL A 82 14.05 20.75 15.38
C VAL A 82 15.02 20.39 14.25
N THR A 83 15.14 21.21 13.20
CA THR A 83 16.05 20.95 12.07
C THR A 83 17.52 20.81 12.49
N PRO A 84 18.08 21.68 13.37
CA PRO A 84 19.44 21.49 13.84
C PRO A 84 19.65 20.16 14.57
N GLN A 85 18.72 19.82 15.46
CA GLN A 85 18.78 18.55 16.17
C GLN A 85 18.63 17.36 15.22
N ALA A 86 17.77 17.45 14.20
CA ALA A 86 17.64 16.40 13.19
C ALA A 86 18.95 16.18 12.44
N GLN A 87 19.63 17.24 12.00
CA GLN A 87 20.91 17.11 11.30
C GLN A 87 22.00 16.51 12.18
N TYR A 88 22.09 16.89 13.46
CA TYR A 88 22.97 16.27 14.42
C TYR A 88 22.68 14.78 14.56
N MET A 89 21.40 14.40 14.70
CA MET A 89 20.97 13.01 14.85
C MET A 89 21.24 12.14 13.62
N ILE A 90 21.32 12.71 12.41
CA ILE A 90 21.76 11.97 11.22
C ILE A 90 23.20 11.50 11.40
N GLY A 91 24.11 12.41 11.82
CA GLY A 91 25.50 12.08 12.10
C GLY A 91 25.63 10.99 13.16
N ASP A 92 24.87 11.11 14.23
CA ASP A 92 24.85 10.15 15.34
C ASP A 92 24.28 8.77 14.91
N ALA A 93 23.25 8.77 14.11
CA ALA A 93 22.68 7.55 13.55
C ALA A 93 23.67 6.81 12.64
N TYR A 94 24.39 7.52 11.78
CA TYR A 94 25.43 6.91 10.95
C TYR A 94 26.62 6.39 11.78
N LEU A 95 27.01 7.10 12.84
CA LEU A 95 28.04 6.64 13.77
C LEU A 95 27.64 5.30 14.42
N ASN A 96 26.40 5.21 14.93
CA ASN A 96 25.89 3.99 15.55
C ASN A 96 25.67 2.85 14.53
N ALA A 97 25.46 3.18 13.25
CA ALA A 97 25.43 2.24 12.14
C ALA A 97 26.83 1.81 11.67
N SER A 98 27.91 2.31 12.29
CA SER A 98 29.32 2.12 11.87
C SER A 98 29.63 2.63 10.46
N LEU A 99 28.81 3.56 9.95
CA LEU A 99 29.00 4.25 8.66
C LEU A 99 29.82 5.52 8.88
N TYR A 100 31.11 5.32 9.16
CA TYR A 100 31.99 6.39 9.68
C TYR A 100 32.25 7.51 8.67
N LYS A 101 32.28 7.24 7.36
CA LYS A 101 32.45 8.26 6.32
C LYS A 101 31.22 9.18 6.25
N GLU A 102 30.03 8.59 6.28
CA GLU A 102 28.76 9.29 6.29
C GLU A 102 28.61 10.12 7.57
N ALA A 103 28.92 9.53 8.73
CA ALA A 103 28.88 10.21 10.03
C ALA A 103 29.79 11.44 10.04
N LYS A 104 31.05 11.31 9.55
CA LYS A 104 31.99 12.43 9.42
C LYS A 104 31.38 13.58 8.64
N ASN A 105 30.88 13.28 7.44
CA ASN A 105 30.30 14.29 6.56
C ASN A 105 29.11 15.01 7.22
N GLN A 106 28.25 14.28 7.94
CA GLN A 106 27.08 14.87 8.59
C GLN A 106 27.45 15.75 9.79
N PHE A 107 28.42 15.36 10.62
CA PHE A 107 28.88 16.22 11.71
C PHE A 107 29.59 17.47 11.19
N GLU A 108 30.40 17.36 10.15
CA GLU A 108 31.03 18.52 9.50
C GLU A 108 29.98 19.49 8.90
N GLN A 109 28.96 18.95 8.23
CA GLN A 109 27.83 19.75 7.72
C GLN A 109 27.02 20.39 8.86
N PHE A 110 26.75 19.66 9.93
CA PHE A 110 26.02 20.19 11.09
C PHE A 110 26.73 21.39 11.68
N MET A 111 28.01 21.26 11.99
CA MET A 111 28.82 22.38 12.58
C MET A 111 28.94 23.59 11.64
N LYS A 112 28.97 23.33 10.31
CA LYS A 112 28.97 24.39 9.30
C LYS A 112 27.65 25.11 9.22
N ASN A 113 26.53 24.38 9.24
CA ASN A 113 25.19 24.93 9.06
C ASN A 113 24.66 25.61 10.33
N PHE A 114 25.13 25.17 11.51
CA PHE A 114 24.63 25.61 12.82
C PHE A 114 25.80 25.91 13.78
N PRO A 115 26.66 26.93 13.49
CA PRO A 115 27.90 27.18 14.22
C PRO A 115 27.70 27.52 15.71
N ASP A 116 26.54 28.11 16.05
CA ASP A 116 26.24 28.54 17.44
C ASP A 116 25.28 27.59 18.16
N ASN A 117 25.15 26.34 17.68
CA ASN A 117 24.21 25.39 18.27
C ASN A 117 24.81 24.67 19.49
N GLY A 118 23.97 24.42 20.51
CA GLY A 118 24.41 23.76 21.75
C GLY A 118 24.96 22.34 21.57
N PHE A 119 24.66 21.66 20.44
CA PHE A 119 25.21 20.32 20.13
C PHE A 119 26.61 20.35 19.50
N ASN A 120 27.19 21.52 19.22
CA ASN A 120 28.50 21.61 18.53
C ASN A 120 29.64 20.97 19.30
N ALA A 121 29.67 21.13 20.63
CA ALA A 121 30.70 20.49 21.45
C ALA A 121 30.63 18.96 21.38
N GLU A 122 29.42 18.40 21.46
CA GLU A 122 29.20 16.94 21.34
C GLU A 122 29.44 16.44 19.93
N ALA A 123 29.05 17.19 18.90
CA ALA A 123 29.31 16.88 17.50
C ALA A 123 30.81 16.82 17.19
N SER A 124 31.60 17.79 17.75
CA SER A 124 33.05 17.81 17.63
C SER A 124 33.70 16.58 18.26
N LEU A 125 33.28 16.22 19.49
CA LEU A 125 33.78 15.05 20.18
C LEU A 125 33.47 13.76 19.36
N LYS A 126 32.25 13.60 18.87
CA LYS A 126 31.86 12.45 18.04
C LYS A 126 32.58 12.44 16.69
N LEU A 127 32.82 13.59 16.10
CA LEU A 127 33.63 13.71 14.88
C LEU A 127 35.07 13.21 15.09
N ASP A 128 35.68 13.55 16.23
CA ASP A 128 37.02 13.07 16.54
C ASP A 128 37.05 11.56 16.78
N MET A 129 36.02 10.99 17.43
CA MET A 129 35.83 9.54 17.53
C MET A 129 35.71 8.88 16.15
N VAL A 130 34.92 9.47 15.25
CA VAL A 130 34.76 8.99 13.88
C VAL A 130 36.07 9.03 13.10
N LYS A 131 36.83 10.13 13.20
CA LYS A 131 38.15 10.26 12.57
C LYS A 131 39.15 9.21 13.09
N ALA A 132 39.12 8.94 14.40
CA ALA A 132 39.97 7.88 14.99
C ALA A 132 39.58 6.50 14.43
N LYS A 133 38.25 6.19 14.33
CA LYS A 133 37.78 4.93 13.74
C LYS A 133 38.13 4.78 12.26
N LEU A 134 38.07 5.84 11.47
CA LEU A 134 38.49 5.82 10.07
C LEU A 134 39.98 5.55 9.93
N LYS A 135 40.83 6.20 10.79
CA LYS A 135 42.27 5.97 10.81
C LYS A 135 42.60 4.53 11.25
N GLU A 136 41.94 3.99 12.24
CA GLU A 136 42.04 2.60 12.66
C GLU A 136 41.74 1.63 11.51
N ALA A 137 40.62 1.89 10.76
CA ALA A 137 40.25 1.09 9.60
C ALA A 137 41.30 1.17 8.47
N GLU A 138 41.90 2.33 8.21
CA GLU A 138 42.98 2.49 7.23
C GLU A 138 44.25 1.72 7.62
N LEU A 139 44.59 1.66 8.92
CA LEU A 139 45.71 0.90 9.42
C LEU A 139 45.53 -0.61 9.35
N VAL A 140 44.27 -1.08 9.52
CA VAL A 140 43.93 -2.51 9.41
C VAL A 140 43.86 -2.96 7.94
N PHE A 141 43.57 -2.04 7.02
CA PHE A 141 43.47 -2.29 5.58
C PHE A 141 44.71 -1.83 4.80
N ALA A 142 45.87 -1.70 5.43
CA ALA A 142 47.16 -1.62 4.71
C ALA A 142 47.75 -3.01 4.50
N PRO A 143 47.23 -3.85 3.62
CA PRO A 143 47.85 -5.11 3.26
C PRO A 143 48.37 -5.03 1.84
N LYS A 144 49.48 -5.62 1.64
CA LYS A 144 49.89 -6.15 0.35
C LYS A 144 48.84 -7.16 -0.14
N LEU A 145 47.77 -6.71 -0.74
CA LEU A 145 46.87 -7.58 -1.49
C LEU A 145 47.41 -7.75 -2.92
N PRO A 146 47.49 -8.99 -3.42
CA PRO A 146 47.69 -9.23 -4.84
C PRO A 146 46.53 -8.57 -5.57
N THR A 147 46.81 -7.96 -6.70
CA THR A 147 45.85 -7.29 -7.58
C THR A 147 44.76 -8.31 -7.97
N VAL A 148 43.67 -8.35 -7.20
CA VAL A 148 42.48 -9.06 -7.61
C VAL A 148 41.85 -8.20 -8.70
N LYS A 149 41.80 -8.69 -9.94
CA LYS A 149 41.00 -8.13 -11.00
C LYS A 149 39.58 -7.99 -10.47
N ILE A 150 39.15 -6.76 -10.23
CA ILE A 150 37.74 -6.48 -9.99
C ILE A 150 37.01 -6.77 -11.31
N LEU A 151 36.35 -7.91 -11.37
CA LEU A 151 35.47 -8.25 -12.48
C LEU A 151 34.32 -7.24 -12.47
N PRO A 152 33.91 -6.73 -13.65
CA PRO A 152 32.78 -5.82 -13.73
C PRO A 152 31.52 -6.49 -13.16
N PRO A 153 30.55 -5.72 -12.62
CA PRO A 153 29.33 -6.27 -11.98
C PRO A 153 28.52 -7.25 -12.83
N SER A 154 28.79 -7.31 -14.15
CA SER A 154 28.17 -8.24 -15.09
C SER A 154 28.65 -9.70 -14.97
N GLU A 155 29.78 -9.97 -14.28
CA GLU A 155 30.35 -11.31 -14.20
C GLU A 155 30.11 -12.02 -12.84
N LEU A 156 29.46 -11.35 -11.87
CA LEU A 156 29.04 -11.93 -10.59
C LEU A 156 27.70 -12.68 -10.66
N LEU A 157 27.06 -12.72 -11.81
CA LEU A 157 25.85 -13.49 -12.04
C LEU A 157 26.21 -14.94 -12.39
N THR A 158 26.03 -15.85 -11.42
CA THR A 158 26.07 -17.28 -11.70
C THR A 158 25.11 -17.61 -12.86
N PRO A 159 25.52 -18.45 -13.85
CA PRO A 159 24.74 -18.70 -15.08
C PRO A 159 23.37 -19.38 -14.89
N ASN A 160 22.94 -19.67 -13.66
CA ASN A 160 21.73 -20.45 -13.36
C ASN A 160 20.65 -19.73 -12.55
N SER A 161 20.74 -18.43 -12.30
CA SER A 161 19.55 -17.70 -11.84
C SER A 161 18.64 -17.50 -13.05
N LYS A 162 17.50 -18.18 -13.12
CA LYS A 162 16.42 -17.85 -14.06
C LYS A 162 16.21 -16.33 -13.97
N ARG A 163 16.57 -15.58 -15.03
CA ARG A 163 16.31 -14.15 -15.11
C ARG A 163 14.81 -13.96 -14.87
N ILE A 164 14.45 -13.47 -13.70
CA ILE A 164 13.09 -13.06 -13.41
C ILE A 164 12.85 -11.87 -14.35
N THR A 165 11.84 -11.95 -15.21
CA THR A 165 11.42 -10.82 -16.03
C THR A 165 10.50 -9.91 -15.22
N PRO A 166 10.60 -8.58 -15.36
CA PRO A 166 9.68 -7.68 -14.69
C PRO A 166 8.23 -7.99 -15.07
N MET A 167 7.35 -8.06 -14.09
CA MET A 167 5.93 -8.33 -14.28
C MET A 167 5.26 -7.20 -15.05
N ARG A 168 4.37 -7.53 -15.98
CA ARG A 168 3.47 -6.63 -16.68
C ARG A 168 2.04 -7.09 -16.42
N ALA A 169 1.39 -6.44 -15.44
CA ALA A 169 0.12 -6.92 -14.91
C ALA A 169 -1.04 -5.94 -15.19
N VAL A 170 -2.22 -6.52 -15.23
CA VAL A 170 -3.49 -5.79 -15.19
C VAL A 170 -4.32 -6.31 -14.03
N GLN A 171 -4.82 -5.40 -13.19
CA GLN A 171 -5.70 -5.74 -12.07
C GLN A 171 -7.16 -5.63 -12.54
N ILE A 172 -7.86 -6.76 -12.53
CA ILE A 172 -9.21 -6.90 -13.07
C ILE A 172 -10.21 -7.00 -11.91
N ALA A 173 -11.04 -5.98 -11.79
CA ALA A 173 -12.19 -5.99 -10.90
C ALA A 173 -13.46 -6.50 -11.63
N LEU A 174 -13.49 -6.30 -12.95
CA LEU A 174 -14.60 -6.61 -13.84
C LEU A 174 -14.05 -6.85 -15.24
N PHE A 175 -14.50 -7.93 -15.92
CA PHE A 175 -14.37 -8.08 -17.38
C PHE A 175 -15.54 -7.39 -18.08
N GLU A 176 -15.32 -6.89 -19.28
CA GLU A 176 -16.38 -6.22 -20.06
C GLU A 176 -17.20 -7.20 -20.91
N GLY A 177 -16.68 -8.39 -21.16
CA GLY A 177 -17.33 -9.45 -21.91
C GLY A 177 -18.59 -10.02 -21.25
N LYS A 178 -19.58 -10.37 -22.04
CA LYS A 178 -20.91 -10.83 -21.60
C LYS A 178 -20.97 -12.31 -21.25
N ASP A 179 -19.98 -13.06 -21.68
CA ASP A 179 -19.86 -14.49 -21.46
C ASP A 179 -18.39 -14.93 -21.43
N TYR A 180 -18.13 -16.17 -21.10
CA TYR A 180 -16.78 -16.70 -21.05
C TYR A 180 -16.04 -16.69 -22.39
N LYS A 181 -16.76 -16.70 -23.53
CA LYS A 181 -16.13 -16.60 -24.85
C LYS A 181 -15.58 -15.19 -25.09
N GLU A 182 -16.35 -14.17 -24.72
CA GLU A 182 -15.89 -12.77 -24.81
C GLU A 182 -14.74 -12.53 -23.83
N VAL A 183 -14.83 -13.04 -22.60
CA VAL A 183 -13.74 -12.98 -21.60
C VAL A 183 -12.48 -13.69 -22.11
N ASP A 184 -12.59 -14.85 -22.75
CA ASP A 184 -11.45 -15.54 -23.35
C ASP A 184 -10.77 -14.68 -24.44
N ASN A 185 -11.56 -13.95 -25.24
CA ASN A 185 -11.05 -12.99 -26.22
C ASN A 185 -10.35 -11.81 -25.56
N GLU A 186 -10.90 -11.26 -24.45
CA GLU A 186 -10.25 -10.18 -23.68
C GLU A 186 -8.89 -10.63 -23.14
N ILE A 187 -8.83 -11.82 -22.54
CA ILE A 187 -7.59 -12.41 -22.05
C ILE A 187 -6.59 -12.61 -23.21
N GLY A 188 -7.08 -13.00 -24.39
CA GLY A 188 -6.26 -13.11 -25.60
C GLY A 188 -5.68 -11.76 -26.05
N ARG A 189 -6.46 -10.69 -26.03
CA ARG A 189 -6.00 -9.33 -26.34
C ARG A 189 -4.95 -8.84 -25.33
N LEU A 190 -5.16 -9.07 -24.03
CA LEU A 190 -4.18 -8.74 -23.00
C LEU A 190 -2.84 -9.45 -23.24
N LYS A 191 -2.88 -10.76 -23.58
CA LYS A 191 -1.65 -11.49 -23.94
C LYS A 191 -0.96 -10.90 -25.16
N ALA A 192 -1.72 -10.57 -26.19
CA ALA A 192 -1.19 -9.98 -27.44
C ALA A 192 -0.56 -8.60 -27.19
N SER A 193 -1.05 -7.83 -26.23
CA SER A 193 -0.50 -6.54 -25.80
C SER A 193 0.73 -6.66 -24.87
N GLY A 194 1.23 -7.88 -24.63
CA GLY A 194 2.43 -8.10 -23.83
C GLY A 194 2.20 -8.15 -22.31
N ILE A 195 0.96 -8.25 -21.86
CA ILE A 195 0.64 -8.57 -20.46
C ILE A 195 1.06 -10.02 -20.18
N ASP A 196 1.65 -10.26 -19.03
CA ASP A 196 2.08 -11.59 -18.57
C ASP A 196 1.30 -12.08 -17.35
N THR A 197 0.64 -11.17 -16.63
CA THR A 197 -0.04 -11.49 -15.37
C THR A 197 -1.39 -10.77 -15.27
N ILE A 198 -2.43 -11.53 -14.94
CA ILE A 198 -3.75 -11.02 -14.55
C ILE A 198 -3.82 -11.04 -13.03
N ILE A 199 -4.23 -9.94 -12.40
CA ILE A 199 -4.54 -9.85 -10.98
C ILE A 199 -6.06 -9.80 -10.86
N LEU A 200 -6.69 -10.94 -10.60
CA LEU A 200 -8.14 -11.11 -10.63
C LEU A 200 -8.75 -10.93 -9.25
N ARG A 201 -9.77 -10.08 -9.13
CA ARG A 201 -10.58 -9.98 -7.91
C ARG A 201 -11.36 -11.28 -7.69
N VAL A 202 -11.20 -11.90 -6.50
CA VAL A 202 -11.85 -13.16 -6.15
C VAL A 202 -12.81 -13.04 -4.96
N PHE A 203 -13.30 -11.82 -4.69
CA PHE A 203 -14.28 -11.52 -3.65
C PHE A 203 -15.33 -10.52 -4.13
N HIS A 204 -16.48 -10.51 -3.47
CA HIS A 204 -17.60 -9.62 -3.73
C HIS A 204 -18.12 -9.00 -2.44
N ASN A 205 -18.28 -7.68 -2.42
CA ASN A 205 -18.86 -6.97 -1.29
C ASN A 205 -20.34 -6.69 -1.55
N LYS A 206 -21.12 -6.56 -0.48
CA LYS A 206 -22.56 -6.27 -0.53
C LYS A 206 -22.92 -5.07 -1.41
N ASP A 207 -22.08 -4.04 -1.41
CA ASP A 207 -22.33 -2.80 -2.13
C ASP A 207 -21.77 -2.80 -3.56
N ASP A 208 -21.15 -3.90 -4.00
CA ASP A 208 -20.62 -4.03 -5.36
C ASP A 208 -21.77 -4.19 -6.35
N ARG A 209 -21.94 -3.20 -7.24
CA ARG A 209 -23.03 -3.17 -8.23
C ARG A 209 -22.84 -4.16 -9.37
N PHE A 210 -21.62 -4.58 -9.62
CA PHE A 210 -21.26 -5.44 -10.74
C PHE A 210 -20.55 -6.69 -10.24
N TYR A 211 -20.96 -7.81 -10.81
CA TYR A 211 -20.17 -9.03 -10.75
C TYR A 211 -19.00 -8.90 -11.72
N PRO A 212 -17.85 -9.53 -11.44
CA PRO A 212 -16.73 -9.54 -12.38
C PRO A 212 -17.03 -10.27 -13.68
N PHE A 213 -18.24 -10.86 -13.80
CA PHE A 213 -18.73 -11.48 -15.00
C PHE A 213 -20.10 -11.06 -15.38
N ILE A 214 -20.23 -10.92 -16.59
CA ILE A 214 -21.33 -10.40 -17.32
C ILE A 214 -22.14 -11.54 -17.91
N LYS A 215 -22.87 -12.27 -17.13
CA LYS A 215 -24.12 -12.79 -17.65
C LYS A 215 -25.12 -11.63 -17.67
N PRO A 216 -25.76 -11.33 -18.81
CA PRO A 216 -26.92 -10.43 -18.80
C PRO A 216 -27.92 -11.06 -17.84
N ARG A 217 -28.04 -10.49 -16.65
CA ARG A 217 -28.98 -11.00 -15.67
C ARG A 217 -30.35 -10.52 -16.10
N SER A 218 -31.25 -11.47 -16.33
CA SER A 218 -32.67 -11.18 -16.38
C SER A 218 -33.03 -10.35 -15.13
N ARG A 219 -33.69 -9.21 -15.33
CA ARG A 219 -34.21 -8.37 -14.24
C ARG A 219 -34.96 -9.28 -13.26
N GLY A 220 -34.44 -9.51 -12.08
CA GLY A 220 -35.08 -10.32 -11.06
C GLY A 220 -34.23 -11.39 -10.36
N ALA A 221 -33.07 -11.74 -10.88
CA ALA A 221 -32.16 -12.71 -10.25
C ALA A 221 -30.87 -12.04 -9.77
N HIS A 222 -30.97 -11.06 -8.89
CA HIS A 222 -29.84 -10.61 -8.13
C HIS A 222 -29.79 -11.39 -6.82
N PRO A 223 -28.67 -12.04 -6.49
CA PRO A 223 -28.31 -12.20 -5.10
C PRO A 223 -27.90 -10.79 -4.62
N GLN A 224 -28.90 -9.90 -4.48
CA GLN A 224 -28.71 -8.48 -4.20
C GLN A 224 -28.10 -8.23 -2.84
N ASP A 225 -28.08 -9.25 -1.98
CA ASP A 225 -27.66 -9.13 -0.60
C ASP A 225 -26.45 -10.00 -0.25
N GLY A 226 -25.86 -10.69 -1.22
CA GLY A 226 -24.75 -11.62 -0.98
C GLY A 226 -23.39 -10.97 -1.15
N SER A 227 -22.67 -10.81 -0.08
CA SER A 227 -21.22 -10.70 -0.10
C SER A 227 -20.60 -12.09 -0.02
N GLY A 228 -19.38 -12.26 -0.54
CA GLY A 228 -18.74 -13.58 -0.54
C GLY A 228 -17.53 -13.64 -1.46
N VAL A 229 -17.24 -14.85 -1.95
CA VAL A 229 -16.07 -15.09 -2.78
C VAL A 229 -16.44 -15.71 -4.13
N TYR A 230 -15.49 -15.70 -5.08
CA TYR A 230 -15.62 -16.22 -6.43
C TYR A 230 -14.84 -17.52 -6.65
N PHE A 231 -14.70 -18.32 -5.61
CA PHE A 231 -14.10 -19.64 -5.60
C PHE A 231 -14.82 -20.54 -4.60
N THR A 232 -14.73 -21.84 -4.77
CA THR A 232 -15.40 -22.80 -3.89
C THR A 232 -14.72 -22.87 -2.52
N THR A 233 -15.48 -22.66 -1.45
CA THR A 233 -15.05 -22.76 -0.05
C THR A 233 -16.23 -23.07 0.86
N LYS A 234 -15.96 -23.54 2.06
CA LYS A 234 -16.94 -23.67 3.16
C LYS A 234 -16.83 -22.53 4.18
N GLU A 235 -15.81 -21.71 4.08
CA GLU A 235 -15.49 -20.67 5.06
C GLU A 235 -16.23 -19.33 4.79
N SER A 236 -16.86 -19.19 3.62
CA SER A 236 -17.54 -17.97 3.18
C SER A 236 -18.66 -18.32 2.22
N PRO A 237 -19.71 -17.49 2.09
CA PRO A 237 -20.65 -17.60 0.99
C PRO A 237 -19.92 -17.56 -0.37
N VAL A 238 -20.31 -18.47 -1.26
CA VAL A 238 -19.79 -18.51 -2.64
C VAL A 238 -20.82 -17.83 -3.55
N VAL A 239 -20.41 -16.73 -4.17
CA VAL A 239 -21.28 -16.02 -5.12
C VAL A 239 -21.37 -16.78 -6.43
N GLU A 240 -20.23 -17.16 -6.99
CA GLU A 240 -20.06 -18.01 -8.17
C GLU A 240 -18.60 -18.47 -8.23
N ASP A 241 -18.32 -19.68 -8.70
CA ASP A 241 -16.94 -20.08 -8.98
C ASP A 241 -16.52 -19.57 -10.36
N ILE A 242 -15.79 -18.50 -10.33
CA ILE A 242 -15.31 -17.77 -11.51
C ILE A 242 -13.81 -18.01 -11.70
N LEU A 243 -13.12 -18.24 -10.60
CA LEU A 243 -11.67 -18.37 -10.61
C LEU A 243 -11.21 -19.56 -11.46
N GLY A 244 -11.88 -20.71 -11.34
CA GLY A 244 -11.53 -21.91 -12.12
C GLY A 244 -11.54 -21.67 -13.63
N PRO A 245 -12.66 -21.25 -14.22
CA PRO A 245 -12.74 -20.95 -15.66
C PRO A 245 -11.73 -19.91 -16.15
N VAL A 246 -11.46 -18.86 -15.37
CA VAL A 246 -10.47 -17.82 -15.77
C VAL A 246 -9.06 -18.35 -15.73
N LEU A 247 -8.71 -19.15 -14.73
CA LEU A 247 -7.41 -19.83 -14.66
C LEU A 247 -7.15 -20.66 -15.92
N ASP A 248 -8.13 -21.48 -16.31
CA ASP A 248 -8.04 -22.31 -17.50
C ASP A 248 -7.80 -21.50 -18.78
N MET A 249 -8.56 -20.43 -18.97
CA MET A 249 -8.42 -19.55 -20.13
C MET A 249 -7.08 -18.83 -20.16
N ALA A 250 -6.65 -18.30 -19.01
CA ALA A 250 -5.40 -17.56 -18.89
C ALA A 250 -4.16 -18.46 -19.07
N HIS A 251 -4.16 -19.62 -18.41
CA HIS A 251 -3.04 -20.56 -18.50
C HIS A 251 -2.87 -21.15 -19.90
N LYS A 252 -3.98 -21.46 -20.61
CA LYS A 252 -3.93 -21.88 -22.02
C LYS A 252 -3.25 -20.86 -22.93
N LYS A 253 -3.30 -19.57 -22.56
CA LYS A 253 -2.64 -18.47 -23.27
C LYS A 253 -1.26 -18.10 -22.70
N GLY A 254 -0.81 -18.82 -21.66
CA GLY A 254 0.49 -18.57 -21.00
C GLY A 254 0.53 -17.27 -20.21
N LEU A 255 -0.61 -16.86 -19.63
CA LEU A 255 -0.70 -15.79 -18.64
C LEU A 255 -0.71 -16.39 -17.24
N LYS A 256 -0.13 -15.67 -16.28
CA LYS A 256 -0.25 -15.97 -14.85
C LYS A 256 -1.51 -15.33 -14.30
N VAL A 257 -2.10 -15.96 -13.27
CA VAL A 257 -3.25 -15.43 -12.55
C VAL A 257 -2.92 -15.30 -11.07
N PHE A 258 -2.94 -14.07 -10.58
CA PHE A 258 -2.83 -13.77 -9.16
C PHE A 258 -4.22 -13.46 -8.60
N ALA A 259 -4.62 -14.17 -7.56
CA ALA A 259 -5.87 -13.90 -6.87
C ALA A 259 -5.74 -12.63 -6.02
N TRP A 260 -6.55 -11.62 -6.32
CA TRP A 260 -6.69 -10.43 -5.50
C TRP A 260 -7.75 -10.67 -4.45
N MET A 261 -7.32 -10.88 -3.20
CA MET A 261 -8.18 -11.31 -2.09
C MET A 261 -8.13 -10.32 -0.92
N THR A 262 -9.30 -10.04 -0.36
CA THR A 262 -9.46 -9.24 0.86
C THR A 262 -8.94 -10.00 2.08
N THR A 263 -8.53 -9.28 3.11
CA THR A 263 -8.03 -9.83 4.37
C THR A 263 -8.93 -9.45 5.53
N ARG A 264 -8.78 -8.25 6.07
CA ARG A 264 -9.55 -7.79 7.23
C ARG A 264 -11.05 -7.67 6.96
N TYR A 265 -11.42 -7.39 5.70
CA TYR A 265 -12.83 -7.31 5.30
C TYR A 265 -13.40 -8.64 4.74
N ALA A 266 -12.71 -9.75 4.98
CA ALA A 266 -13.22 -11.09 4.66
C ALA A 266 -14.12 -11.62 5.77
N ASP A 267 -15.08 -10.80 6.21
CA ASP A 267 -16.06 -11.12 7.26
C ASP A 267 -17.39 -11.65 6.68
N TYR A 268 -17.36 -12.14 5.45
CA TYR A 268 -18.52 -12.69 4.74
C TYR A 268 -19.10 -13.92 5.45
N GLY A 269 -20.40 -13.90 5.73
CA GLY A 269 -21.07 -14.97 6.45
C GLY A 269 -20.78 -15.01 7.95
N LEU A 270 -20.11 -13.99 8.49
CA LEU A 270 -19.77 -13.86 9.90
C LEU A 270 -20.53 -12.73 10.60
N GLU A 271 -21.62 -12.24 10.01
CA GLU A 271 -22.37 -11.07 10.48
C GLU A 271 -22.89 -11.24 11.93
N ASP A 272 -23.17 -12.48 12.34
CA ASP A 272 -23.60 -12.81 13.70
C ASP A 272 -22.43 -12.97 14.70
N ARG A 273 -21.19 -13.12 14.20
CA ARG A 273 -19.98 -13.30 14.99
C ARG A 273 -19.36 -11.96 15.40
N LYS A 274 -20.11 -11.15 16.15
CA LYS A 274 -19.66 -9.83 16.64
C LYS A 274 -18.40 -9.87 17.50
N ASP A 275 -18.08 -11.02 18.07
CA ASP A 275 -16.87 -11.31 18.82
C ASP A 275 -15.61 -11.26 17.93
N LEU A 276 -15.73 -11.50 16.62
CA LEU A 276 -14.65 -11.43 15.65
C LEU A 276 -14.43 -10.02 15.08
N GLY A 277 -15.33 -9.08 15.38
CA GLY A 277 -15.32 -7.74 14.82
C GLY A 277 -14.28 -6.81 15.45
N CYS A 278 -13.68 -5.98 14.59
CA CYS A 278 -12.72 -4.94 14.98
C CYS A 278 -13.34 -3.92 15.96
N LYS A 279 -12.50 -3.34 16.83
CA LYS A 279 -12.86 -2.25 17.75
C LYS A 279 -11.96 -1.05 17.52
N ALA A 280 -12.55 0.14 17.64
CA ALA A 280 -11.87 1.42 17.49
C ALA A 280 -12.13 2.33 18.68
N TYR A 281 -11.22 3.26 18.94
CA TYR A 281 -11.42 4.34 19.91
C TYR A 281 -12.11 5.51 19.22
N ASP A 282 -13.26 5.91 19.75
CA ASP A 282 -13.97 7.11 19.30
C ASP A 282 -13.49 8.32 20.09
N PHE A 283 -12.90 9.29 19.41
CA PHE A 283 -12.35 10.51 20.03
C PHE A 283 -13.42 11.43 20.62
N ASN A 284 -14.66 11.38 20.11
CA ASN A 284 -15.75 12.22 20.58
C ASN A 284 -16.36 11.70 21.87
N THR A 285 -16.72 10.41 21.88
CA THR A 285 -17.32 9.76 23.04
C THR A 285 -16.28 9.27 24.05
N LYS A 286 -15.03 9.10 23.62
CA LYS A 286 -13.92 8.47 24.37
C LYS A 286 -14.18 7.00 24.71
N ASP A 287 -15.08 6.35 23.97
CA ASP A 287 -15.44 4.96 24.14
C ASP A 287 -14.76 4.06 23.10
N ILE A 288 -14.77 2.75 23.37
CA ILE A 288 -14.38 1.73 22.41
C ILE A 288 -15.65 1.28 21.66
N VAL A 289 -15.68 1.52 20.36
CA VAL A 289 -16.82 1.24 19.47
C VAL A 289 -16.47 0.19 18.43
N PRO A 290 -17.45 -0.51 17.83
CA PRO A 290 -17.20 -1.40 16.69
C PRO A 290 -16.61 -0.65 15.51
N CYS A 291 -15.69 -1.28 14.76
CA CYS A 291 -15.21 -0.81 13.48
C CYS A 291 -15.38 -1.88 12.39
N LYS A 292 -15.17 -1.50 11.14
CA LYS A 292 -15.35 -2.40 9.99
C LYS A 292 -14.26 -3.47 9.96
N GLY A 293 -14.68 -4.72 9.71
CA GLY A 293 -13.82 -5.85 9.45
C GLY A 293 -13.43 -6.65 10.68
N LEU A 294 -12.67 -7.70 10.46
CA LEU A 294 -12.21 -8.64 11.46
C LEU A 294 -11.20 -8.03 12.43
N ASP A 295 -11.23 -8.47 13.69
CA ASP A 295 -10.18 -8.21 14.66
C ASP A 295 -9.01 -9.19 14.45
N LEU A 296 -7.97 -8.74 13.74
CA LEU A 296 -6.81 -9.58 13.45
C LEU A 296 -5.90 -9.88 14.68
N PHE A 297 -6.31 -9.45 15.87
CA PHE A 297 -5.72 -9.87 17.14
C PHE A 297 -6.47 -11.06 17.74
N ASN A 298 -7.67 -11.36 17.25
CA ASN A 298 -8.45 -12.53 17.64
C ASN A 298 -7.99 -13.77 16.87
N GLU A 299 -7.59 -14.81 17.58
CA GLU A 299 -7.07 -16.05 16.99
C GLU A 299 -8.11 -16.77 16.12
N ASP A 300 -9.39 -16.72 16.48
CA ASP A 300 -10.47 -17.34 15.70
C ASP A 300 -10.63 -16.62 14.34
N ALA A 301 -10.52 -15.28 14.33
CA ALA A 301 -10.57 -14.49 13.10
C ALA A 301 -9.38 -14.81 12.19
N VAL A 302 -8.17 -14.92 12.75
CA VAL A 302 -6.98 -15.27 11.99
C VAL A 302 -7.05 -16.69 11.44
N SER A 303 -7.52 -17.65 12.28
CA SER A 303 -7.72 -19.05 11.85
C SER A 303 -8.77 -19.16 10.74
N HIS A 304 -9.83 -18.36 10.77
CA HIS A 304 -10.79 -18.28 9.68
C HIS A 304 -10.12 -17.83 8.37
N LEU A 305 -9.31 -16.77 8.41
CA LEU A 305 -8.56 -16.34 7.23
C LEU A 305 -7.60 -17.43 6.72
N GLU A 306 -6.89 -18.12 7.60
CA GLU A 306 -5.99 -19.20 7.22
C GLU A 306 -6.75 -20.31 6.45
N ARG A 307 -7.94 -20.71 6.91
CA ARG A 307 -8.76 -21.72 6.24
C ARG A 307 -9.29 -21.21 4.89
N LEU A 308 -9.80 -19.99 4.85
CA LEU A 308 -10.33 -19.36 3.63
C LEU A 308 -9.26 -19.27 2.54
N PHE A 309 -8.07 -18.80 2.87
CA PHE A 309 -6.95 -18.71 1.93
C PHE A 309 -6.38 -20.10 1.57
N ASN A 310 -6.48 -21.07 2.48
CA ASN A 310 -6.10 -22.44 2.21
C ASN A 310 -7.02 -23.10 1.15
N ASP A 311 -8.33 -22.83 1.18
CA ASP A 311 -9.26 -23.27 0.14
C ASP A 311 -8.97 -22.59 -1.21
N LEU A 312 -8.62 -21.30 -1.20
CA LEU A 312 -8.15 -20.58 -2.39
C LEU A 312 -6.90 -21.24 -3.01
N ALA A 313 -6.02 -21.79 -2.18
CA ALA A 313 -4.79 -22.45 -2.62
C ALA A 313 -5.01 -23.82 -3.28
N LEU A 314 -6.22 -24.37 -3.23
CA LEU A 314 -6.59 -25.58 -3.97
C LEU A 314 -6.71 -25.33 -5.48
N TYR A 315 -6.85 -24.08 -5.89
CA TYR A 315 -6.81 -23.67 -7.28
C TYR A 315 -5.35 -23.50 -7.74
N PRO A 316 -5.03 -23.75 -9.02
CA PRO A 316 -3.69 -23.60 -9.56
C PRO A 316 -3.32 -22.12 -9.81
N ILE A 317 -3.52 -21.25 -8.80
CA ILE A 317 -3.15 -19.85 -8.86
C ILE A 317 -1.65 -19.68 -8.84
N ASP A 318 -1.12 -18.68 -9.56
CA ASP A 318 0.31 -18.34 -9.58
C ASP A 318 0.72 -17.44 -8.43
N GLY A 319 -0.23 -16.67 -7.89
CA GLY A 319 0.04 -15.77 -6.78
C GLY A 319 -1.22 -15.26 -6.08
N ILE A 320 -0.98 -14.55 -4.97
CA ILE A 320 -2.00 -13.86 -4.20
C ILE A 320 -1.55 -12.42 -3.98
N LEU A 321 -2.39 -11.45 -4.35
CA LEU A 321 -2.29 -10.06 -3.93
C LEU A 321 -3.22 -9.84 -2.74
N PHE A 322 -2.66 -9.52 -1.58
CA PHE A 322 -3.44 -9.02 -0.46
C PHE A 322 -4.09 -7.67 -0.83
N GLN A 323 -5.40 -7.55 -0.56
CA GLN A 323 -6.11 -6.29 -0.71
C GLN A 323 -5.48 -5.19 0.18
N ASP A 324 -5.78 -3.93 -0.10
CA ASP A 324 -5.33 -2.77 0.67
C ASP A 324 -6.02 -2.61 2.04
N ASP A 325 -6.74 -3.63 2.47
CA ASP A 325 -7.43 -3.72 3.76
C ASP A 325 -6.60 -4.36 4.89
N LEU A 326 -5.36 -4.81 4.60
CA LEU A 326 -4.41 -5.25 5.63
C LEU A 326 -3.78 -4.01 6.31
N VAL A 327 -4.64 -3.22 6.90
CA VAL A 327 -4.30 -1.95 7.55
C VAL A 327 -5.11 -1.78 8.83
N LEU A 328 -4.58 -1.03 9.78
CA LEU A 328 -5.29 -0.56 10.97
C LEU A 328 -5.05 0.94 11.12
N LYS A 329 -6.13 1.71 11.10
CA LYS A 329 -6.05 3.15 11.31
C LYS A 329 -5.50 3.48 12.70
N HIS A 330 -5.09 4.73 12.89
CA HIS A 330 -4.51 5.19 14.16
C HIS A 330 -5.40 4.88 15.37
N HIS A 331 -6.71 4.94 15.21
CA HIS A 331 -7.71 4.71 16.23
C HIS A 331 -8.34 3.31 16.21
N GLU A 332 -7.92 2.39 15.32
CA GLU A 332 -8.43 1.01 15.23
C GLU A 332 -7.53 0.02 15.95
N GLY A 333 -8.10 -1.12 16.34
CA GLY A 333 -7.38 -2.20 16.99
C GLY A 333 -7.41 -2.13 18.53
N PHE A 334 -8.45 -1.54 19.13
CA PHE A 334 -8.63 -1.45 20.58
C PHE A 334 -9.53 -2.56 21.15
N GLY A 335 -9.58 -3.72 20.52
CA GLY A 335 -10.30 -4.88 21.01
C GLY A 335 -9.67 -5.48 22.30
N PRO A 336 -10.39 -6.36 23.00
CA PRO A 336 -9.88 -6.99 24.21
C PRO A 336 -8.63 -7.83 23.96
N TYR A 337 -8.55 -8.49 22.81
CA TYR A 337 -7.39 -9.32 22.44
C TYR A 337 -6.13 -8.49 22.24
N SER A 338 -6.24 -7.35 21.55
CA SER A 338 -5.10 -6.46 21.34
C SER A 338 -4.57 -5.86 22.65
N GLN A 339 -5.45 -5.54 23.59
CA GLN A 339 -5.06 -5.04 24.92
C GLN A 339 -4.22 -6.07 25.68
N VAL A 340 -4.70 -7.31 25.76
CA VAL A 340 -3.99 -8.41 26.43
C VAL A 340 -2.66 -8.73 25.75
N LEU A 341 -2.65 -8.81 24.41
CA LEU A 341 -1.44 -9.13 23.67
C LEU A 341 -0.40 -8.01 23.72
N PHE A 342 -0.83 -6.75 23.65
CA PHE A 342 0.08 -5.61 23.75
C PHE A 342 0.73 -5.53 25.13
N GLU A 343 -0.04 -5.73 26.19
CA GLU A 343 0.47 -5.77 27.57
C GLU A 343 1.47 -6.93 27.77
N LYS A 344 1.13 -8.11 27.26
CA LYS A 344 2.02 -9.28 27.29
C LYS A 344 3.34 -9.03 26.58
N ASP A 345 3.30 -8.42 25.39
CA ASP A 345 4.49 -8.24 24.54
C ASP A 345 5.36 -7.06 24.98
N THR A 346 4.78 -6.04 25.59
CA THR A 346 5.47 -4.76 25.87
C THR A 346 5.62 -4.45 27.36
N GLY A 347 4.94 -5.20 28.21
CA GLY A 347 4.82 -4.91 29.65
C GLY A 347 4.02 -3.63 29.96
N LYS A 348 3.30 -3.07 28.97
CA LYS A 348 2.55 -1.82 29.10
C LYS A 348 1.09 -2.03 28.79
N ARG A 349 0.24 -1.51 29.67
CA ARG A 349 -1.19 -1.47 29.41
C ARG A 349 -1.50 -0.52 28.28
N LEU A 350 -2.44 -0.91 27.41
CA LEU A 350 -2.91 -0.06 26.31
C LEU A 350 -4.03 0.85 26.81
N VAL A 351 -3.70 2.13 27.02
CA VAL A 351 -4.65 3.16 27.45
C VAL A 351 -4.80 4.19 26.33
N PRO A 352 -5.97 4.28 25.64
CA PRO A 352 -6.15 5.19 24.51
C PRO A 352 -5.76 6.63 24.80
N GLY A 353 -6.11 7.16 25.99
CA GLY A 353 -5.79 8.53 26.39
C GLY A 353 -4.30 8.83 26.54
N GLU A 354 -3.44 7.83 26.67
CA GLU A 354 -1.98 7.99 26.75
C GLU A 354 -1.31 7.99 25.38
N LEU A 355 -2.03 7.59 24.33
CA LEU A 355 -1.50 7.51 22.97
C LEU A 355 -1.54 8.86 22.24
N TYR A 356 -2.47 9.72 22.64
CA TYR A 356 -2.74 10.99 21.98
C TYR A 356 -2.60 12.13 22.98
N SER A 357 -1.78 13.13 22.67
CA SER A 357 -1.66 14.32 23.50
C SER A 357 -2.73 15.35 23.12
N ASP A 358 -3.19 16.13 24.10
CA ASP A 358 -4.00 17.30 23.85
C ASP A 358 -3.14 18.36 23.15
N GLY A 359 -3.55 18.79 21.96
CA GLY A 359 -2.90 19.91 21.29
C GLY A 359 -2.97 21.17 22.15
N VAL A 360 -1.90 21.96 22.16
CA VAL A 360 -1.89 23.29 22.80
C VAL A 360 -2.93 24.16 22.07
N GLY A 361 -4.11 24.35 22.69
CA GLY A 361 -5.18 25.15 22.09
C GLY A 361 -6.60 24.63 22.21
N GLY A 362 -6.84 23.51 22.89
CA GLY A 362 -8.17 23.13 23.40
C GLY A 362 -9.17 22.54 22.40
N GLU A 363 -8.95 22.61 21.10
CA GLU A 363 -9.79 21.90 20.12
C GLU A 363 -9.03 20.66 19.65
N ARG A 364 -9.45 19.50 20.14
CA ARG A 364 -9.03 18.22 19.59
C ARG A 364 -9.54 18.12 18.16
N ASN A 365 -8.69 18.39 17.21
CA ASN A 365 -9.02 18.09 15.84
C ASN A 365 -8.89 16.58 15.65
N TYR A 366 -10.03 15.89 15.48
CA TYR A 366 -10.15 14.46 15.13
C TYR A 366 -9.19 14.04 13.99
N LEU A 367 -8.85 14.97 13.11
CA LEU A 367 -7.99 14.77 11.95
C LEU A 367 -6.50 14.99 12.27
N ASN A 368 -6.13 15.46 13.46
CA ASN A 368 -4.76 15.86 13.81
C ASN A 368 -4.41 15.55 15.27
N PRO A 369 -4.53 14.29 15.75
CA PRO A 369 -4.04 13.97 17.08
C PRO A 369 -2.52 14.11 17.10
N LEU A 370 -1.97 14.75 18.13
CA LEU A 370 -0.55 14.66 18.39
C LEU A 370 -0.22 13.30 19.00
N TYR A 371 0.72 12.59 18.39
CA TYR A 371 1.10 11.25 18.79
C TYR A 371 2.17 11.27 19.87
N THR A 372 1.94 10.53 20.95
CA THR A 372 2.92 10.34 22.01
C THR A 372 3.99 9.30 21.62
N PRO A 373 5.13 9.22 22.34
CA PRO A 373 6.08 8.13 22.11
C PRO A 373 5.48 6.72 22.32
N VAL A 374 4.43 6.59 23.14
CA VAL A 374 3.72 5.32 23.34
C VAL A 374 2.89 4.95 22.10
N PHE A 375 2.31 5.94 21.43
CA PHE A 375 1.59 5.73 20.19
C PHE A 375 2.48 5.09 19.10
N TRP A 376 3.71 5.57 18.93
CA TRP A 376 4.62 5.00 17.92
C TRP A 376 4.96 3.54 18.20
N LYS A 377 5.10 3.16 19.49
CA LYS A 377 5.25 1.75 19.88
C LYS A 377 4.01 0.94 19.54
N TRP A 378 2.83 1.50 19.80
CA TRP A 378 1.55 0.88 19.46
C TRP A 378 1.38 0.71 17.95
N ALA A 379 1.63 1.74 17.17
CA ALA A 379 1.54 1.68 15.70
C ALA A 379 2.50 0.64 15.10
N ALA A 380 3.75 0.60 15.55
CA ALA A 380 4.74 -0.39 15.11
C ALA A 380 4.35 -1.81 15.55
N TRP A 381 3.80 -1.98 16.77
CA TRP A 381 3.31 -3.26 17.23
C TRP A 381 2.12 -3.75 16.38
N LYS A 382 1.17 -2.87 16.03
CA LYS A 382 0.09 -3.20 15.10
C LYS A 382 0.64 -3.65 13.74
N ASN A 383 1.58 -2.88 13.16
CA ASN A 383 2.22 -3.25 11.89
C ASN A 383 2.82 -4.66 11.96
N LYS A 384 3.58 -4.96 13.02
CA LYS A 384 4.17 -6.28 13.23
C LYS A 384 3.09 -7.37 13.23
N ARG A 385 1.98 -7.16 13.95
CA ARG A 385 0.87 -8.13 14.02
C ARG A 385 0.19 -8.35 12.66
N LEU A 386 -0.04 -7.30 11.89
CA LEU A 386 -0.59 -7.42 10.54
C LEU A 386 0.33 -8.25 9.63
N LEU A 387 1.64 -8.02 9.69
CA LEU A 387 2.63 -8.78 8.94
C LEU A 387 2.74 -10.25 9.41
N GLU A 388 2.57 -10.51 10.70
CA GLU A 388 2.49 -11.87 11.26
C GLU A 388 1.27 -12.62 10.70
N VAL A 389 0.09 -11.97 10.63
CA VAL A 389 -1.12 -12.53 10.02
C VAL A 389 -0.87 -12.87 8.54
N ALA A 390 -0.32 -11.92 7.78
CA ALA A 390 0.03 -12.17 6.37
C ALA A 390 1.00 -13.36 6.22
N THR A 391 1.97 -13.49 7.13
CA THR A 391 2.92 -14.60 7.12
C THR A 391 2.26 -15.93 7.48
N ARG A 392 1.32 -15.95 8.42
CA ARG A 392 0.53 -17.13 8.77
C ARG A 392 -0.31 -17.60 7.59
N VAL A 393 -1.04 -16.69 6.95
CA VAL A 393 -1.81 -16.98 5.74
C VAL A 393 -0.90 -17.54 4.65
N ARG A 394 0.24 -16.91 4.39
CA ARG A 394 1.24 -17.40 3.43
C ARG A 394 1.69 -18.83 3.77
N THR A 395 1.95 -19.11 5.03
CA THR A 395 2.38 -20.44 5.49
C THR A 395 1.27 -21.48 5.28
N ALA A 396 0.02 -21.14 5.56
CA ALA A 396 -1.13 -22.01 5.33
C ALA A 396 -1.28 -22.35 3.83
N VAL A 397 -1.26 -21.34 2.96
CA VAL A 397 -1.35 -21.50 1.50
C VAL A 397 -0.22 -22.37 0.95
N LYS A 398 1.01 -22.13 1.37
CA LYS A 398 2.19 -22.85 0.85
C LYS A 398 2.24 -24.32 1.24
N LYS A 399 1.41 -24.77 2.17
CA LYS A 399 1.25 -26.21 2.45
C LYS A 399 0.59 -26.95 1.28
N ASN A 400 -0.36 -26.31 0.60
CA ASN A 400 -1.08 -26.90 -0.55
C ASN A 400 -0.49 -26.49 -1.90
N ASN A 401 0.01 -25.27 -2.01
CA ASN A 401 0.62 -24.73 -3.22
C ASN A 401 1.94 -24.00 -2.90
N PRO A 402 3.07 -24.71 -2.83
CA PRO A 402 4.38 -24.14 -2.45
C PRO A 402 4.87 -23.05 -3.39
N GLU A 403 4.48 -23.08 -4.67
CA GLU A 403 4.97 -22.18 -5.71
C GLU A 403 4.24 -20.82 -5.76
N VAL A 404 3.10 -20.71 -5.07
CA VAL A 404 2.31 -19.46 -5.02
C VAL A 404 3.16 -18.28 -4.57
N LYS A 405 3.14 -17.20 -5.34
CA LYS A 405 3.80 -15.94 -5.03
C LYS A 405 2.89 -15.02 -4.22
N PHE A 406 3.47 -14.29 -3.28
CA PHE A 406 2.74 -13.36 -2.43
C PHE A 406 3.13 -11.92 -2.69
N VAL A 407 2.11 -11.09 -2.93
CA VAL A 407 2.23 -9.65 -3.12
C VAL A 407 1.59 -8.94 -1.93
N ILE A 408 2.37 -8.13 -1.21
CA ILE A 408 1.81 -7.20 -0.24
C ILE A 408 1.48 -5.87 -0.93
N ASN A 409 0.27 -5.35 -0.70
CA ASN A 409 -0.22 -4.10 -1.28
C ASN A 409 0.01 -2.96 -0.29
N LEU A 410 0.72 -1.92 -0.70
CA LEU A 410 1.16 -0.82 0.14
C LEU A 410 0.67 0.51 -0.43
N MET A 411 0.19 1.37 0.45
CA MET A 411 -0.12 2.75 0.10
C MET A 411 1.17 3.50 -0.26
N TYR A 412 1.07 4.51 -1.13
CA TYR A 412 2.22 5.28 -1.60
C TYR A 412 2.98 5.95 -0.45
N GLU A 413 2.31 6.26 0.65
CA GLU A 413 2.90 6.85 1.85
C GLU A 413 3.92 5.91 2.52
N SER A 414 3.80 4.61 2.33
CA SER A 414 4.80 3.65 2.86
C SER A 414 6.22 3.94 2.36
N VAL A 415 6.34 4.66 1.24
CA VAL A 415 7.60 5.12 0.67
C VAL A 415 7.75 6.63 0.82
N SER A 416 6.75 7.42 0.42
CA SER A 416 6.85 8.89 0.38
C SER A 416 6.74 9.55 1.75
N ASN A 417 6.00 8.95 2.68
CA ASN A 417 5.76 9.47 4.03
C ASN A 417 5.59 8.34 5.06
N PRO A 418 6.64 7.55 5.37
CA PRO A 418 6.57 6.40 6.26
C PRO A 418 5.97 6.67 7.64
N PRO A 419 6.23 7.82 8.31
CA PRO A 419 5.56 8.11 9.58
C PRO A 419 4.04 8.15 9.43
N TYR A 420 3.56 8.77 8.35
CA TYR A 420 2.13 8.83 8.06
C TYR A 420 1.56 7.43 7.82
N ALA A 421 2.21 6.62 6.96
CA ALA A 421 1.80 5.24 6.71
C ALA A 421 1.78 4.40 8.00
N MET A 422 2.78 4.56 8.86
CA MET A 422 2.84 3.88 10.16
C MET A 422 1.70 4.34 11.07
N ALA A 423 1.48 5.64 11.22
CA ALA A 423 0.46 6.20 12.09
C ALA A 423 -0.95 5.85 11.62
N TRP A 424 -1.27 6.13 10.36
CA TRP A 424 -2.63 6.07 9.82
C TRP A 424 -3.05 4.70 9.30
N LEU A 425 -2.09 3.85 8.91
CA LEU A 425 -2.36 2.58 8.22
C LEU A 425 -1.69 1.40 8.90
N SER A 426 -0.82 1.66 9.88
CA SER A 426 0.05 0.63 10.47
C SER A 426 0.82 -0.13 9.37
N GLN A 427 1.31 0.58 8.34
CA GLN A 427 2.08 0.03 7.23
C GLN A 427 3.52 0.53 7.24
N SER A 428 4.46 -0.37 6.88
CA SER A 428 5.87 -0.07 6.68
C SER A 428 6.44 -0.96 5.59
N LEU A 429 7.03 -0.36 4.55
CA LEU A 429 7.76 -1.11 3.53
C LEU A 429 9.00 -1.79 4.14
N ASP A 430 9.75 -1.10 4.99
CA ASP A 430 10.96 -1.64 5.65
C ASP A 430 10.65 -2.91 6.45
N GLU A 431 9.55 -2.92 7.22
CA GLU A 431 9.14 -4.09 8.00
C GLU A 431 8.57 -5.21 7.09
N ALA A 432 7.85 -4.85 6.02
CA ALA A 432 7.36 -5.82 5.05
C ALA A 432 8.52 -6.53 4.32
N VAL A 433 9.59 -5.81 3.99
CA VAL A 433 10.80 -6.39 3.36
C VAL A 433 11.42 -7.47 4.23
N LYS A 434 11.45 -7.28 5.53
CA LYS A 434 11.97 -8.29 6.48
C LYS A 434 11.16 -9.59 6.49
N GLN A 435 9.88 -9.55 6.07
CA GLN A 435 9.03 -10.74 5.96
C GLN A 435 9.28 -11.54 4.67
N GLY A 436 10.03 -11.00 3.72
CA GLY A 436 10.42 -11.70 2.50
C GLY A 436 9.25 -12.06 1.59
N PHE A 437 8.38 -11.10 1.28
CA PHE A 437 7.37 -11.27 0.24
C PHE A 437 8.01 -11.41 -1.14
N ASP A 438 7.31 -12.07 -2.06
CA ASP A 438 7.79 -12.22 -3.43
C ASP A 438 7.72 -10.89 -4.18
N TYR A 439 6.70 -10.05 -3.91
CA TYR A 439 6.52 -8.73 -4.51
C TYR A 439 5.95 -7.71 -3.51
N TYR A 440 6.24 -6.43 -3.77
CA TYR A 440 5.77 -5.26 -3.01
C TYR A 440 5.07 -4.32 -3.99
N ALA A 441 3.73 -4.28 -3.93
CA ALA A 441 2.93 -3.44 -4.82
C ALA A 441 2.71 -2.06 -4.17
N ILE A 442 3.19 -1.01 -4.83
CA ILE A 442 3.03 0.38 -4.38
C ILE A 442 1.91 1.04 -5.17
N MET A 443 0.87 1.51 -4.50
CA MET A 443 -0.28 2.18 -5.12
C MET A 443 0.08 3.62 -5.48
N ALA A 444 0.70 3.82 -6.65
CA ALA A 444 1.07 5.12 -7.19
C ALA A 444 -0.10 5.73 -7.99
N TYR A 445 -1.24 5.92 -7.32
CA TYR A 445 -2.47 6.45 -7.92
C TYR A 445 -2.36 7.97 -8.05
N HIS A 446 -1.82 8.42 -9.18
CA HIS A 446 -1.36 9.79 -9.38
C HIS A 446 -2.45 10.85 -9.19
N GLN A 447 -3.67 10.62 -9.66
CA GLN A 447 -4.76 11.58 -9.48
C GLN A 447 -5.22 11.62 -8.00
N GLN A 448 -5.26 10.46 -7.34
CA GLN A 448 -5.49 10.42 -5.90
C GLN A 448 -4.40 11.20 -5.15
N MET A 449 -3.13 10.98 -5.49
CA MET A 449 -2.00 11.69 -4.90
C MET A 449 -2.07 13.20 -5.16
N GLN A 450 -2.46 13.65 -6.37
CA GLN A 450 -2.68 15.07 -6.68
C GLN A 450 -3.72 15.68 -5.73
N ASN A 451 -4.84 14.99 -5.55
CA ASN A 451 -5.94 15.45 -4.71
C ASN A 451 -5.56 15.50 -3.22
N GLU A 452 -4.86 14.48 -2.73
CA GLU A 452 -4.45 14.37 -1.33
C GLU A 452 -3.31 15.31 -0.96
N LEU A 453 -2.31 15.40 -1.82
CA LEU A 453 -1.10 16.18 -1.57
C LEU A 453 -1.23 17.64 -2.02
N LYS A 454 -2.32 18.00 -2.73
CA LYS A 454 -2.52 19.32 -3.33
C LYS A 454 -1.35 19.75 -4.23
N LYS A 455 -0.81 18.81 -4.98
CA LYS A 455 0.33 18.99 -5.88
C LYS A 455 -0.08 18.89 -7.34
N GLY A 456 0.62 19.62 -8.20
CA GLY A 456 0.40 19.57 -9.64
C GLY A 456 0.87 18.26 -10.29
N PRO A 457 0.43 17.98 -11.53
CA PRO A 457 0.77 16.73 -12.24
C PRO A 457 2.28 16.49 -12.36
N TYR A 458 3.05 17.53 -12.65
CA TYR A 458 4.51 17.44 -12.78
C TYR A 458 5.21 17.07 -11.46
N GLU A 459 4.77 17.68 -10.35
CA GLU A 459 5.31 17.39 -9.02
C GLU A 459 5.00 15.94 -8.61
N ILE A 460 3.78 15.46 -8.90
CA ILE A 460 3.38 14.08 -8.61
C ILE A 460 4.17 13.09 -9.48
N GLN A 461 4.39 13.40 -10.76
CA GLN A 461 5.22 12.58 -11.63
C GLN A 461 6.66 12.45 -11.08
N SER A 462 7.25 13.56 -10.65
CA SER A 462 8.58 13.59 -10.02
C SER A 462 8.61 12.80 -8.71
N LEU A 463 7.57 12.94 -7.89
CA LEU A 463 7.43 12.21 -6.63
C LEU A 463 7.33 10.69 -6.89
N ILE A 464 6.53 10.25 -7.85
CA ILE A 464 6.39 8.83 -8.21
C ILE A 464 7.73 8.26 -8.69
N GLN A 465 8.49 8.99 -9.50
CA GLN A 465 9.82 8.55 -9.92
C GLN A 465 10.78 8.44 -8.73
N LYS A 466 10.79 9.43 -7.82
CA LYS A 466 11.59 9.39 -6.58
C LYS A 466 11.20 8.18 -5.72
N MET A 467 9.91 7.98 -5.48
CA MET A 467 9.38 6.83 -4.74
C MET A 467 9.81 5.49 -5.35
N THR A 468 9.76 5.39 -6.68
CA THR A 468 10.18 4.16 -7.37
C THR A 468 11.64 3.83 -7.09
N LYS A 469 12.54 4.83 -7.21
CA LYS A 469 13.97 4.67 -6.90
C LYS A 469 14.20 4.28 -5.43
N GLU A 470 13.49 4.94 -4.53
CA GLU A 470 13.59 4.67 -3.08
C GLU A 470 13.09 3.26 -2.73
N ALA A 471 11.94 2.86 -3.27
CA ALA A 471 11.41 1.50 -3.06
C ALA A 471 12.37 0.43 -3.58
N VAL A 472 12.97 0.63 -4.76
CA VAL A 472 13.98 -0.28 -5.33
C VAL A 472 15.22 -0.36 -4.43
N MET A 473 15.69 0.77 -3.91
CA MET A 473 16.83 0.79 -2.98
C MET A 473 16.54 0.02 -1.68
N LEU A 474 15.32 0.16 -1.14
CA LEU A 474 14.91 -0.51 0.10
C LEU A 474 14.75 -2.02 -0.07
N VAL A 475 14.19 -2.45 -1.20
CA VAL A 475 13.93 -3.88 -1.48
C VAL A 475 15.17 -4.60 -2.03
N GLY A 476 16.07 -3.85 -2.70
CA GLY A 476 17.29 -4.38 -3.31
C GLY A 476 17.09 -5.11 -4.63
N ASP A 477 15.83 -5.31 -5.07
CA ASP A 477 15.49 -5.98 -6.34
C ASP A 477 14.35 -5.23 -7.03
N PRO A 478 14.62 -4.55 -8.16
CA PRO A 478 13.61 -3.75 -8.85
C PRO A 478 12.45 -4.59 -9.38
N GLN A 479 12.65 -5.86 -9.71
CA GLN A 479 11.60 -6.72 -10.26
C GLN A 479 10.55 -7.08 -9.23
N LYS A 480 10.91 -7.06 -7.94
CA LYS A 480 9.99 -7.28 -6.83
C LYS A 480 9.12 -6.08 -6.50
N ILE A 481 9.44 -4.89 -7.03
CA ILE A 481 8.59 -3.71 -6.89
C ILE A 481 7.58 -3.67 -8.02
N ILE A 482 6.29 -3.64 -7.67
CA ILE A 482 5.18 -3.44 -8.62
C ILE A 482 4.66 -2.03 -8.42
N MET A 483 4.94 -1.12 -9.36
CA MET A 483 4.30 0.20 -9.36
C MET A 483 2.92 0.08 -9.99
N LYS A 484 1.88 0.39 -9.21
CA LYS A 484 0.46 0.28 -9.62
C LYS A 484 -0.09 1.65 -9.97
N PHE A 485 -0.68 1.77 -11.17
CA PHE A 485 -1.26 3.01 -11.68
C PHE A 485 -2.76 2.89 -11.87
N GLN A 486 -3.50 3.92 -11.43
CA GLN A 486 -4.91 4.03 -11.77
C GLN A 486 -5.08 4.47 -13.23
N ILE A 487 -6.10 3.93 -13.91
CA ILE A 487 -6.48 4.32 -15.27
C ILE A 487 -7.92 4.83 -15.39
N ILE A 488 -8.56 5.03 -14.23
CA ILE A 488 -9.85 5.72 -14.10
C ILE A 488 -9.78 6.72 -12.94
N ASP A 489 -10.62 7.72 -12.99
CA ASP A 489 -10.91 8.57 -11.83
C ASP A 489 -11.81 7.82 -10.85
N TRP A 490 -11.35 7.67 -9.60
CA TRP A 490 -12.09 6.92 -8.58
C TRP A 490 -13.43 7.57 -8.17
N ASN A 491 -13.56 8.89 -8.33
CA ASN A 491 -14.78 9.62 -7.94
C ASN A 491 -15.84 9.55 -9.03
N THR A 492 -15.43 9.69 -10.29
CA THR A 492 -16.33 9.75 -11.45
C THR A 492 -16.45 8.43 -12.20
N SER A 493 -15.54 7.48 -11.96
CA SER A 493 -15.37 6.23 -12.71
C SER A 493 -15.11 6.45 -14.22
N GLN A 494 -14.73 7.67 -14.60
CA GLN A 494 -14.37 7.98 -15.99
C GLN A 494 -12.93 7.59 -16.30
N PRO A 495 -12.65 7.17 -17.53
CA PRO A 495 -11.29 6.93 -18.00
C PRO A 495 -10.40 8.17 -17.80
N LEU A 496 -9.19 7.96 -17.28
CA LEU A 496 -8.16 8.99 -17.29
C LEU A 496 -7.59 9.13 -18.72
N PRO A 497 -7.05 10.31 -19.09
CA PRO A 497 -6.37 10.47 -20.36
C PRO A 497 -5.20 9.50 -20.49
N ASP A 498 -5.21 8.67 -21.54
CA ASP A 498 -4.17 7.65 -21.75
C ASP A 498 -2.76 8.26 -21.79
N GLN A 499 -2.59 9.43 -22.41
CA GLN A 499 -1.30 10.13 -22.48
C GLN A 499 -0.73 10.51 -21.11
N GLU A 500 -1.59 10.82 -20.14
CA GLU A 500 -1.17 11.11 -18.77
C GLU A 500 -0.59 9.85 -18.11
N VAL A 501 -1.28 8.73 -18.22
CA VAL A 501 -0.83 7.44 -17.67
C VAL A 501 0.43 6.95 -18.39
N ILE A 502 0.49 7.06 -19.73
CA ILE A 502 1.66 6.68 -20.52
C ILE A 502 2.88 7.52 -20.13
N GLY A 503 2.69 8.81 -19.90
CA GLY A 503 3.74 9.70 -19.40
C GLY A 503 4.34 9.22 -18.07
N LEU A 504 3.49 8.82 -17.12
CA LEU A 504 3.91 8.25 -15.84
C LEU A 504 4.64 6.91 -16.01
N LEU A 505 4.07 6.00 -16.81
CA LEU A 505 4.70 4.71 -17.11
C LEU A 505 6.10 4.90 -17.70
N SER A 506 6.26 5.87 -18.62
CA SER A 506 7.54 6.19 -19.23
C SER A 506 8.56 6.65 -18.20
N LYS A 507 8.16 7.49 -17.25
CA LYS A 507 9.03 7.96 -16.15
C LYS A 507 9.46 6.86 -15.21
N VAL A 508 8.56 5.95 -14.87
CA VAL A 508 8.89 4.83 -13.99
C VAL A 508 9.80 3.81 -14.70
N LYS A 509 9.63 3.61 -16.00
CA LYS A 509 10.52 2.76 -16.82
C LYS A 509 11.97 3.26 -16.91
N GLU A 510 12.23 4.54 -16.63
CA GLU A 510 13.60 5.05 -16.48
C GLU A 510 14.33 4.37 -15.29
N VAL A 511 13.56 3.82 -14.34
CA VAL A 511 14.08 2.90 -13.32
C VAL A 511 14.01 1.49 -13.89
N ASN A 512 15.13 0.99 -14.37
CA ASN A 512 15.20 -0.27 -15.11
C ASN A 512 14.64 -1.47 -14.32
N ASN A 513 13.95 -2.35 -15.03
CA ASN A 513 13.47 -3.65 -14.53
C ASN A 513 12.38 -3.59 -13.42
N VAL A 514 11.70 -2.47 -13.24
CA VAL A 514 10.57 -2.39 -12.30
C VAL A 514 9.33 -3.06 -12.89
N SER A 515 8.62 -3.84 -12.08
CA SER A 515 7.34 -4.42 -12.45
C SER A 515 6.24 -3.36 -12.46
N LEU A 516 5.28 -3.47 -13.38
CA LEU A 516 4.21 -2.49 -13.58
C LEU A 516 2.84 -3.16 -13.55
N ALA A 517 1.87 -2.48 -12.97
CA ALA A 517 0.47 -2.88 -13.03
C ALA A 517 -0.44 -1.67 -13.26
N VAL A 518 -1.54 -1.88 -13.97
CA VAL A 518 -2.61 -0.88 -14.08
C VAL A 518 -3.90 -1.40 -13.47
N VAL A 519 -4.73 -0.49 -12.95
CA VAL A 519 -5.98 -0.80 -12.26
C VAL A 519 -7.01 0.32 -12.44
N PRO A 520 -8.30 -0.05 -12.57
CA PRO A 520 -8.83 -1.37 -12.93
C PRO A 520 -8.64 -1.66 -14.42
N TYR A 521 -8.90 -2.89 -14.85
CA TYR A 521 -8.97 -3.23 -16.28
C TYR A 521 -10.00 -2.34 -17.01
N ARG A 522 -9.65 -1.93 -18.21
CA ARG A 522 -10.48 -1.18 -19.15
C ARG A 522 -10.08 -1.61 -20.57
N GLU A 523 -11.02 -2.12 -21.35
CA GLU A 523 -10.75 -2.74 -22.67
C GLU A 523 -9.94 -1.86 -23.63
N ASN A 524 -10.24 -0.57 -23.67
CA ASN A 524 -9.63 0.38 -24.62
C ASN A 524 -8.33 1.01 -24.14
N PHE A 525 -7.73 0.55 -23.04
CA PHE A 525 -6.43 1.05 -22.58
C PHE A 525 -5.30 0.45 -23.43
N PRO A 526 -4.29 1.22 -23.86
CA PRO A 526 -3.16 0.72 -24.67
C PRO A 526 -2.16 -0.06 -23.82
N PHE A 527 -2.47 -1.33 -23.49
CA PHE A 527 -1.67 -2.18 -22.62
C PHE A 527 -0.26 -2.47 -23.13
N GLU A 528 -0.01 -2.39 -24.45
CA GLU A 528 1.32 -2.49 -25.06
C GLU A 528 2.31 -1.47 -24.50
N GLU A 529 1.81 -0.36 -23.98
CA GLU A 529 2.64 0.65 -23.34
C GLU A 529 3.24 0.20 -22.01
N LEU A 530 2.73 -0.86 -21.38
CA LEU A 530 3.40 -1.46 -20.24
C LEU A 530 4.67 -2.21 -20.66
N GLY A 531 4.66 -2.86 -21.83
CA GLY A 531 5.74 -3.73 -22.32
C GLY A 531 6.83 -3.00 -23.10
N SER A 532 6.51 -1.90 -23.79
CA SER A 532 7.46 -1.23 -24.68
C SER A 532 8.61 -0.57 -23.92
N GLN A 533 9.81 -1.17 -23.98
CA GLN A 533 11.04 -0.38 -23.82
C GLN A 533 11.23 0.40 -25.13
N LYS A 534 10.86 1.66 -25.18
CA LYS A 534 11.32 2.53 -26.28
C LYS A 534 12.85 2.50 -26.24
N LYS A 535 13.47 1.87 -27.22
CA LYS A 535 14.87 2.10 -27.53
C LYS A 535 15.03 3.61 -27.73
N VAL A 536 15.69 4.27 -26.78
CA VAL A 536 16.19 5.64 -26.94
C VAL A 536 17.34 5.56 -27.94
N THR A 537 17.00 5.34 -29.20
CA THR A 537 17.96 5.33 -30.32
C THR A 537 17.22 5.84 -31.54
N GLN A 538 16.87 7.14 -31.52
CA GLN A 538 16.65 7.92 -32.77
C GLN A 538 16.24 9.38 -32.45
N LEU A 539 17.13 10.12 -31.80
CA LEU A 539 17.11 11.59 -31.82
C LEU A 539 18.54 12.14 -31.68
N MET A 540 19.46 11.52 -32.43
CA MET A 540 20.72 12.15 -32.81
C MET A 540 20.95 11.81 -34.30
N ARG A 541 20.26 12.54 -35.17
CA ARG A 541 20.65 12.85 -36.54
C ARG A 541 20.13 14.23 -36.91
#